data_ea60be8bf38dfc8b2226701a3ec4cace
#
_entry.id   ea60be8bf38dfc8b2226701a3ec4cace
#
_cell.length_a   1.000
_cell.length_b   1.000
_cell.length_c   1.000
_cell.angle_alpha   90.00
_cell.angle_beta   90.00
_cell.angle_gamma   90.00
#
_symmetry.space_group_name_H-M   'P 1'
#
loop_
_entity.id
_entity.type
_entity.pdbx_description
1 polymer ?
#
loop_
_entity_poly.entity_id
_entity_poly.type
_entity_poly.pdbx_seq_one_letter_code
_entity_poly.pdbx_strand_id
1 'polypeptide(L)'
;MSGARVEARGVAKDYPRAGASGGVLTAVRPLDLELGPGSLTALTGRSGSGKSTLLSMLAGMLAPTSGTVLLDGANLYSLDERSRSRLRNAKIGLVPQGHTALRALSVLDNVLLPSVLYSRRRPPRQRAESLLEAVGIAEPARVGPHELSGGELRRMAVARALLMEPGVVLADEPTAGLDEESTAAVLELLRKTAQEGAAVLVVTHEEGAARFADRVLTMDAGELL
;
A
#
# COMPACT_ATOMS: atom_id res chain seq x y z
N MET A 1 -8.69 -1.64 15.92
CA MET A 1 -8.30 -2.57 14.80
C MET A 1 -7.49 -3.72 15.40
N SER A 2 -7.67 -4.98 14.92
CA SER A 2 -6.76 -6.07 15.30
C SER A 2 -5.51 -5.91 14.45
N GLY A 3 -4.38 -5.51 15.06
CA GLY A 3 -3.11 -5.35 14.38
C GLY A 3 -2.67 -6.65 13.70
N ALA A 4 -2.13 -6.54 12.51
CA ALA A 4 -1.56 -7.66 11.77
C ALA A 4 -0.05 -7.43 11.60
N ARG A 5 0.70 -8.55 11.45
CA ARG A 5 2.14 -8.54 11.22
C ARG A 5 2.44 -9.06 9.83
N VAL A 6 3.33 -8.38 9.10
CA VAL A 6 3.92 -8.89 7.86
C VAL A 6 5.39 -9.18 8.08
N GLU A 7 5.82 -10.37 7.68
CA GLU A 7 7.21 -10.78 7.72
C GLU A 7 7.66 -11.24 6.33
N ALA A 8 8.72 -10.66 5.84
CA ALA A 8 9.48 -11.15 4.70
C ALA A 8 10.71 -11.89 5.24
N ARG A 9 10.93 -13.14 4.81
CA ARG A 9 12.06 -13.99 5.23
C ARG A 9 12.84 -14.43 4.02
N GLY A 10 14.04 -13.91 3.85
CA GLY A 10 14.95 -14.19 2.73
C GLY A 10 14.32 -13.88 1.37
N VAL A 11 13.41 -12.90 1.28
CA VAL A 11 12.71 -12.62 0.04
C VAL A 11 13.63 -11.98 -0.98
N ALA A 12 13.61 -12.52 -2.21
CA ALA A 12 14.35 -11.96 -3.34
C ALA A 12 13.46 -11.92 -4.60
N LYS A 13 13.78 -11.02 -5.53
CA LYS A 13 13.10 -10.95 -6.81
C LYS A 13 14.08 -10.74 -7.95
N ASP A 14 14.08 -11.71 -8.84
CA ASP A 14 14.81 -11.72 -10.10
C ASP A 14 13.85 -11.63 -11.28
N TYR A 15 14.26 -10.89 -12.29
CA TYR A 15 13.57 -10.81 -13.57
C TYR A 15 14.51 -11.24 -14.69
N PRO A 16 14.07 -12.11 -15.61
CA PRO A 16 14.84 -12.43 -16.80
C PRO A 16 15.00 -11.15 -17.66
N ARG A 17 16.22 -10.87 -18.12
CA ARG A 17 16.45 -9.82 -19.13
C ARG A 17 16.21 -10.39 -20.51
N ALA A 18 15.37 -9.72 -21.30
CA ALA A 18 15.24 -10.01 -22.72
C ALA A 18 16.49 -9.51 -23.47
N GLY A 19 17.21 -10.41 -24.12
CA GLY A 19 18.40 -10.09 -24.94
C GLY A 19 19.25 -11.32 -25.25
N ALA A 20 20.10 -11.23 -26.28
CA ALA A 20 20.92 -12.33 -26.79
C ALA A 20 21.95 -12.90 -25.78
N SER A 21 22.22 -12.23 -24.67
CA SER A 21 23.16 -12.63 -23.62
C SER A 21 22.50 -13.25 -22.37
N GLY A 22 21.18 -13.40 -22.35
CA GLY A 22 20.45 -14.11 -21.28
C GLY A 22 20.87 -13.70 -19.87
N GLY A 23 20.63 -12.46 -19.45
CA GLY A 23 20.98 -11.97 -18.11
C GLY A 23 19.80 -12.00 -17.15
N VAL A 24 20.10 -11.88 -15.84
CA VAL A 24 19.13 -11.72 -14.78
C VAL A 24 19.24 -10.29 -14.20
N LEU A 25 18.11 -9.63 -13.99
CA LEU A 25 18.03 -8.38 -13.23
C LEU A 25 17.54 -8.72 -11.83
N THR A 26 18.38 -8.64 -10.82
CA THR A 26 17.97 -8.75 -9.43
C THR A 26 17.41 -7.40 -8.97
N ALA A 27 16.09 -7.34 -8.82
CA ALA A 27 15.39 -6.14 -8.36
C ALA A 27 15.34 -6.04 -6.84
N VAL A 28 15.32 -7.17 -6.13
CA VAL A 28 15.40 -7.27 -4.67
C VAL A 28 16.34 -8.41 -4.36
N ARG A 29 17.43 -8.12 -3.64
CA ARG A 29 18.36 -9.13 -3.11
C ARG A 29 17.75 -9.79 -1.88
N PRO A 30 18.21 -11.00 -1.49
CA PRO A 30 17.68 -11.68 -0.32
C PRO A 30 17.70 -10.77 0.91
N LEU A 31 16.52 -10.51 1.47
CA LEU A 31 16.39 -9.65 2.65
C LEU A 31 15.30 -10.18 3.60
N ASP A 32 15.43 -9.78 4.85
CA ASP A 32 14.43 -9.95 5.89
C ASP A 32 13.84 -8.60 6.26
N LEU A 33 12.51 -8.55 6.44
CA LEU A 33 11.80 -7.36 6.89
C LEU A 33 10.61 -7.78 7.75
N GLU A 34 10.45 -7.11 8.87
CA GLU A 34 9.27 -7.24 9.72
C GLU A 34 8.57 -5.89 9.84
N LEU A 35 7.26 -5.89 9.62
CA LEU A 35 6.35 -4.79 9.88
C LEU A 35 5.39 -5.21 10.99
N GLY A 36 5.57 -4.61 12.17
CA GLY A 36 4.76 -4.91 13.35
C GLY A 36 3.56 -3.98 13.50
N PRO A 37 2.51 -4.42 14.21
CA PRO A 37 1.34 -3.60 14.50
C PRO A 37 1.70 -2.36 15.32
N GLY A 38 0.96 -1.28 15.11
CA GLY A 38 1.11 -0.05 15.86
C GLY A 38 2.27 0.84 15.41
N SER A 39 2.93 0.55 14.28
CA SER A 39 4.09 1.29 13.81
C SER A 39 3.95 1.74 12.36
N LEU A 40 4.52 2.92 12.06
CA LEU A 40 4.72 3.43 10.73
C LEU A 40 6.20 3.34 10.36
N THR A 41 6.50 2.57 9.32
CA THR A 41 7.84 2.45 8.73
C THR A 41 7.89 3.23 7.42
N ALA A 42 8.86 4.12 7.26
CA ALA A 42 9.17 4.74 5.99
C ALA A 42 10.28 3.95 5.28
N LEU A 43 10.07 3.60 4.02
CA LEU A 43 11.07 2.98 3.16
C LEU A 43 11.49 3.98 2.09
N THR A 44 12.71 4.49 2.21
CA THR A 44 13.30 5.48 1.31
C THR A 44 14.29 4.83 0.33
N GLY A 45 14.76 5.59 -0.64
CA GLY A 45 15.78 5.16 -1.59
C GLY A 45 15.53 5.69 -2.99
N ARG A 46 16.55 5.60 -3.86
CA ARG A 46 16.51 6.11 -5.23
C ARG A 46 15.46 5.39 -6.09
N SER A 47 15.01 6.02 -7.16
CA SER A 47 14.17 5.36 -8.16
C SER A 47 14.91 4.13 -8.73
N GLY A 48 14.15 3.01 -8.88
CA GLY A 48 14.74 1.74 -9.34
C GLY A 48 15.47 0.93 -8.27
N SER A 49 15.51 1.35 -6.99
CA SER A 49 16.18 0.58 -5.93
C SER A 49 15.44 -0.71 -5.49
N GLY A 50 14.22 -0.97 -5.99
CA GLY A 50 13.47 -2.19 -5.69
C GLY A 50 12.28 -2.01 -4.73
N LYS A 51 12.02 -0.82 -4.21
CA LYS A 51 10.97 -0.53 -3.20
C LYS A 51 9.56 -0.99 -3.61
N SER A 52 9.10 -0.60 -4.80
CA SER A 52 7.77 -0.99 -5.30
C SER A 52 7.67 -2.50 -5.56
N THR A 53 8.79 -3.14 -5.93
CA THR A 53 8.89 -4.59 -6.07
C THR A 53 8.73 -5.28 -4.72
N LEU A 54 9.45 -4.81 -3.69
CA LEU A 54 9.35 -5.31 -2.32
C LEU A 54 7.91 -5.12 -1.80
N LEU A 55 7.35 -3.91 -1.94
CA LEU A 55 5.98 -3.62 -1.53
C LEU A 55 4.97 -4.55 -2.21
N SER A 56 5.11 -4.81 -3.52
CA SER A 56 4.24 -5.72 -4.26
C SER A 56 4.35 -7.18 -3.78
N MET A 57 5.53 -7.62 -3.34
CA MET A 57 5.71 -8.93 -2.72
C MET A 57 5.02 -8.99 -1.35
N LEU A 58 5.19 -7.97 -0.50
CA LEU A 58 4.53 -7.88 0.80
C LEU A 58 3.00 -7.83 0.67
N ALA A 59 2.50 -7.19 -0.38
CA ALA A 59 1.08 -7.11 -0.69
C ALA A 59 0.47 -8.43 -1.22
N GLY A 60 1.27 -9.47 -1.45
CA GLY A 60 0.78 -10.72 -2.06
C GLY A 60 0.38 -10.58 -3.53
N MET A 61 0.90 -9.58 -4.24
CA MET A 61 0.61 -9.33 -5.67
C MET A 61 1.68 -9.88 -6.60
N LEU A 62 2.92 -9.96 -6.12
CA LEU A 62 4.08 -10.42 -6.87
C LEU A 62 4.78 -11.53 -6.09
N ALA A 63 4.79 -12.75 -6.62
CA ALA A 63 5.51 -13.84 -5.97
C ALA A 63 7.02 -13.56 -5.96
N PRO A 64 7.71 -13.74 -4.82
CA PRO A 64 9.16 -13.68 -4.76
C PRO A 64 9.78 -14.82 -5.58
N THR A 65 11.01 -14.64 -6.06
CA THR A 65 11.80 -15.71 -6.70
C THR A 65 12.32 -16.70 -5.67
N SER A 66 12.65 -16.20 -4.46
CA SER A 66 13.02 -17.02 -3.29
C SER A 66 12.53 -16.35 -2.01
N GLY A 67 12.55 -17.12 -0.91
CA GLY A 67 12.07 -16.67 0.38
C GLY A 67 10.56 -16.78 0.54
N THR A 68 10.03 -16.24 1.65
CA THR A 68 8.60 -16.31 2.00
C THR A 68 8.10 -14.98 2.55
N VAL A 69 6.81 -14.68 2.29
CA VAL A 69 6.09 -13.57 2.92
C VAL A 69 4.98 -14.15 3.78
N LEU A 70 5.01 -13.82 5.06
CA LEU A 70 4.02 -14.25 6.05
C LEU A 70 3.12 -13.08 6.44
N LEU A 71 1.83 -13.32 6.52
CA LEU A 71 0.85 -12.41 7.11
C LEU A 71 0.21 -13.13 8.30
N ASP A 72 0.41 -12.61 9.51
CA ASP A 72 0.00 -13.26 10.76
C ASP A 72 0.47 -14.73 10.85
N GLY A 73 1.68 -15.01 10.37
CA GLY A 73 2.27 -16.37 10.34
C GLY A 73 1.83 -17.24 9.16
N ALA A 74 0.82 -16.84 8.38
CA ALA A 74 0.38 -17.58 7.19
C ALA A 74 1.19 -17.17 5.95
N ASN A 75 1.80 -18.15 5.25
CA ASN A 75 2.53 -17.89 4.02
C ASN A 75 1.56 -17.48 2.89
N LEU A 76 1.67 -16.25 2.41
CA LEU A 76 0.79 -15.69 1.37
C LEU A 76 0.86 -16.48 0.06
N TYR A 77 2.03 -16.97 -0.30
CA TYR A 77 2.27 -17.62 -1.59
C TYR A 77 2.05 -19.13 -1.58
N SER A 78 1.75 -19.73 -0.42
CA SER A 78 1.22 -21.09 -0.34
C SER A 78 -0.28 -21.17 -0.58
N LEU A 79 -0.97 -20.02 -0.54
CA LEU A 79 -2.41 -19.93 -0.81
C LEU A 79 -2.70 -19.91 -2.31
N ASP A 80 -3.83 -20.51 -2.72
CA ASP A 80 -4.36 -20.30 -4.05
C ASP A 80 -4.73 -18.82 -4.27
N GLU A 81 -4.82 -18.39 -5.54
CA GLU A 81 -5.05 -16.98 -5.90
C GLU A 81 -6.33 -16.42 -5.29
N ARG A 82 -7.42 -17.22 -5.24
CA ARG A 82 -8.70 -16.78 -4.69
C ARG A 82 -8.61 -16.53 -3.18
N SER A 83 -7.98 -17.44 -2.45
CA SER A 83 -7.78 -17.35 -0.99
C SER A 83 -6.84 -16.19 -0.65
N ARG A 84 -5.72 -16.05 -1.39
CA ARG A 84 -4.78 -14.94 -1.25
C ARG A 84 -5.45 -13.59 -1.53
N SER A 85 -6.25 -13.48 -2.59
CA SER A 85 -6.97 -12.25 -2.94
C SER A 85 -8.00 -11.85 -1.87
N ARG A 86 -8.71 -12.82 -1.29
CA ARG A 86 -9.64 -12.57 -0.17
C ARG A 86 -8.90 -12.10 1.08
N LEU A 87 -7.78 -12.75 1.42
CA LEU A 87 -6.97 -12.38 2.58
C LEU A 87 -6.40 -10.98 2.41
N ARG A 88 -5.86 -10.67 1.22
CA ARG A 88 -5.39 -9.33 0.86
C ARG A 88 -6.48 -8.28 1.04
N ASN A 89 -7.66 -8.49 0.45
CA ASN A 89 -8.77 -7.54 0.56
C ASN A 89 -9.25 -7.33 2.01
N ALA A 90 -9.16 -8.35 2.85
CA ALA A 90 -9.61 -8.29 4.24
C ALA A 90 -8.57 -7.68 5.20
N LYS A 91 -7.29 -7.83 4.92
CA LYS A 91 -6.21 -7.53 5.87
C LYS A 91 -5.24 -6.46 5.40
N ILE A 92 -5.13 -6.20 4.10
CA ILE A 92 -4.13 -5.30 3.52
C ILE A 92 -4.83 -4.14 2.81
N GLY A 93 -4.55 -2.92 3.25
CA GLY A 93 -4.85 -1.69 2.52
C GLY A 93 -3.67 -1.35 1.61
N LEU A 94 -3.90 -1.31 0.30
CA LEU A 94 -2.85 -1.01 -0.67
C LEU A 94 -3.12 0.33 -1.36
N VAL A 95 -2.13 1.22 -1.29
CA VAL A 95 -2.07 2.45 -2.09
C VAL A 95 -0.98 2.25 -3.15
N PRO A 96 -1.34 1.98 -4.41
CA PRO A 96 -0.36 1.77 -5.48
C PRO A 96 0.21 3.09 -5.99
N GLN A 97 1.38 3.06 -6.61
CA GLN A 97 2.05 4.23 -7.20
C GLN A 97 1.24 4.91 -8.31
N GLY A 98 0.37 4.19 -9.00
CA GLY A 98 -0.43 4.72 -10.13
C GLY A 98 -1.87 5.05 -9.74
N HIS A 99 -2.55 5.77 -10.66
CA HIS A 99 -3.98 6.04 -10.53
C HIS A 99 -4.79 4.82 -10.93
N THR A 100 -5.52 4.23 -9.99
CA THR A 100 -6.29 2.99 -10.17
C THR A 100 -7.80 3.21 -9.99
N ALA A 101 -8.29 4.39 -10.36
CA ALA A 101 -9.72 4.70 -10.31
C ALA A 101 -10.47 4.02 -11.47
N LEU A 102 -11.62 3.42 -11.17
CA LEU A 102 -12.55 2.94 -12.18
C LEU A 102 -13.41 4.11 -12.66
N ARG A 103 -13.19 4.53 -13.91
CA ARG A 103 -13.85 5.72 -14.50
C ARG A 103 -15.36 5.63 -14.60
N ALA A 104 -15.92 4.41 -14.62
CA ALA A 104 -17.36 4.16 -14.70
C ALA A 104 -18.08 4.30 -13.35
N LEU A 105 -17.34 4.49 -12.26
CA LEU A 105 -17.87 4.62 -10.90
C LEU A 105 -17.66 6.04 -10.39
N SER A 106 -18.53 6.49 -9.47
CA SER A 106 -18.31 7.72 -8.72
C SER A 106 -17.04 7.61 -7.83
N VAL A 107 -16.55 8.73 -7.33
CA VAL A 107 -15.46 8.77 -6.35
C VAL A 107 -15.81 7.94 -5.12
N LEU A 108 -17.03 8.10 -4.60
CA LEU A 108 -17.50 7.33 -3.45
C LEU A 108 -17.56 5.83 -3.74
N ASP A 109 -18.08 5.42 -4.92
CA ASP A 109 -18.16 4.00 -5.28
C ASP A 109 -16.78 3.39 -5.50
N ASN A 110 -15.80 4.17 -5.98
CA ASN A 110 -14.40 3.74 -6.04
C ASN A 110 -13.83 3.43 -4.65
N VAL A 111 -14.13 4.25 -3.65
CA VAL A 111 -13.71 3.99 -2.27
C VAL A 111 -14.42 2.77 -1.70
N LEU A 112 -15.71 2.57 -2.03
CA LEU A 112 -16.50 1.42 -1.56
C LEU A 112 -16.14 0.07 -2.20
N LEU A 113 -15.39 0.05 -3.30
CA LEU A 113 -15.04 -1.18 -4.04
C LEU A 113 -14.55 -2.35 -3.16
N PRO A 114 -13.61 -2.17 -2.21
CA PRO A 114 -13.15 -3.30 -1.39
C PRO A 114 -14.28 -3.98 -0.60
N SER A 115 -15.30 -3.22 -0.20
CA SER A 115 -16.42 -3.75 0.58
C SER A 115 -17.42 -4.55 -0.25
N VAL A 116 -17.51 -4.31 -1.57
CA VAL A 116 -18.45 -5.04 -2.45
C VAL A 116 -17.85 -6.27 -3.09
N LEU A 117 -16.52 -6.34 -3.24
CA LEU A 117 -15.86 -7.44 -3.95
C LEU A 117 -15.98 -8.80 -3.24
N TYR A 118 -15.91 -8.82 -1.90
CA TYR A 118 -15.87 -10.06 -1.11
C TYR A 118 -16.81 -10.07 0.09
N SER A 119 -17.50 -8.97 0.38
CA SER A 119 -18.41 -8.84 1.50
C SER A 119 -19.87 -8.95 1.06
N ARG A 120 -20.68 -9.68 1.85
CA ARG A 120 -22.15 -9.66 1.73
C ARG A 120 -22.80 -8.62 2.66
N ARG A 121 -21.99 -7.85 3.41
CA ARG A 121 -22.45 -6.81 4.33
C ARG A 121 -22.77 -5.53 3.54
N ARG A 122 -23.64 -4.71 4.13
CA ARG A 122 -23.96 -3.39 3.57
C ARG A 122 -22.66 -2.55 3.48
N PRO A 123 -22.38 -1.91 2.34
CA PRO A 123 -21.18 -1.09 2.20
C PRO A 123 -21.09 -0.01 3.29
N PRO A 124 -19.93 0.22 3.90
CA PRO A 124 -19.74 1.19 4.99
C PRO A 124 -19.67 2.62 4.45
N ARG A 125 -20.78 3.11 3.91
CA ARG A 125 -20.88 4.40 3.20
C ARG A 125 -20.43 5.58 4.08
N GLN A 126 -20.93 5.66 5.30
CA GLN A 126 -20.57 6.74 6.23
C GLN A 126 -19.07 6.80 6.49
N ARG A 127 -18.42 5.62 6.64
CA ARG A 127 -16.97 5.55 6.80
C ARG A 127 -16.23 6.01 5.52
N ALA A 128 -16.72 5.62 4.35
CA ALA A 128 -16.14 6.07 3.09
C ALA A 128 -16.20 7.60 2.95
N GLU A 129 -17.35 8.20 3.29
CA GLU A 129 -17.54 9.66 3.30
C GLU A 129 -16.60 10.34 4.30
N SER A 130 -16.49 9.83 5.53
CA SER A 130 -15.55 10.37 6.53
C SER A 130 -14.08 10.25 6.12
N LEU A 131 -13.69 9.16 5.43
CA LEU A 131 -12.33 9.02 4.92
C LEU A 131 -12.04 9.98 3.78
N LEU A 132 -13.00 10.21 2.88
CA LEU A 132 -12.87 11.18 1.80
C LEU A 132 -12.78 12.62 2.33
N GLU A 133 -13.58 12.96 3.34
CA GLU A 133 -13.49 14.23 4.05
C GLU A 133 -12.11 14.42 4.71
N ALA A 134 -11.60 13.39 5.39
CA ALA A 134 -10.28 13.41 6.04
C ALA A 134 -9.13 13.64 5.06
N VAL A 135 -9.28 13.25 3.80
CA VAL A 135 -8.30 13.52 2.74
C VAL A 135 -8.67 14.74 1.87
N GLY A 136 -9.62 15.57 2.30
CA GLY A 136 -9.98 16.84 1.66
C GLY A 136 -10.70 16.67 0.31
N ILE A 137 -11.52 15.63 0.14
CA ILE A 137 -12.38 15.46 -1.04
C ILE A 137 -13.83 15.72 -0.65
N ALA A 138 -14.37 16.86 -1.12
CA ALA A 138 -15.76 17.25 -0.91
C ALA A 138 -16.69 16.60 -1.95
N GLU A 139 -17.98 16.44 -1.60
CA GLU A 139 -19.07 15.98 -2.48
C GLU A 139 -18.78 14.71 -3.33
N PRO A 140 -18.17 13.66 -2.77
CA PRO A 140 -17.64 12.52 -3.53
C PRO A 140 -18.72 11.67 -4.21
N ALA A 141 -19.97 11.80 -3.82
CA ALA A 141 -21.06 10.96 -4.32
C ALA A 141 -21.48 11.29 -5.76
N ARG A 142 -21.19 12.50 -6.22
CA ARG A 142 -21.65 13.00 -7.54
C ARG A 142 -20.51 13.23 -8.52
N VAL A 143 -19.27 13.24 -8.04
CA VAL A 143 -18.07 13.54 -8.85
C VAL A 143 -17.50 12.26 -9.43
N GLY A 144 -17.18 12.29 -10.71
CA GLY A 144 -16.48 11.19 -11.39
C GLY A 144 -14.95 11.33 -11.20
N PRO A 145 -14.18 10.21 -11.25
CA PRO A 145 -12.73 10.28 -11.13
C PRO A 145 -12.03 11.12 -12.20
N HIS A 146 -12.69 11.35 -13.34
CA HIS A 146 -12.16 12.16 -14.43
C HIS A 146 -12.22 13.67 -14.13
N GLU A 147 -12.96 14.07 -13.11
CA GLU A 147 -13.07 15.45 -12.62
C GLU A 147 -12.00 15.76 -11.54
N LEU A 148 -11.34 14.72 -11.01
CA LEU A 148 -10.31 14.86 -9.98
C LEU A 148 -8.94 15.15 -10.60
N SER A 149 -8.20 16.03 -9.96
CA SER A 149 -6.75 16.20 -10.19
C SER A 149 -5.98 14.91 -9.84
N GLY A 150 -4.73 14.80 -10.30
CA GLY A 150 -3.87 13.69 -9.95
C GLY A 150 -3.66 13.54 -8.43
N GLY A 151 -3.55 14.64 -7.71
CA GLY A 151 -3.46 14.67 -6.26
C GLY A 151 -4.71 14.13 -5.57
N GLU A 152 -5.89 14.56 -6.02
CA GLU A 152 -7.17 14.07 -5.48
C GLU A 152 -7.39 12.58 -5.77
N LEU A 153 -7.02 12.09 -6.96
CA LEU A 153 -7.04 10.66 -7.27
C LEU A 153 -6.16 9.84 -6.32
N ARG A 154 -5.00 10.39 -5.94
CA ARG A 154 -4.09 9.75 -4.98
C ARG A 154 -4.68 9.74 -3.59
N ARG A 155 -5.26 10.86 -3.13
CA ARG A 155 -5.95 10.96 -1.84
C ARG A 155 -7.16 10.02 -1.77
N MET A 156 -7.93 9.90 -2.85
CA MET A 156 -9.02 8.90 -2.96
C MET A 156 -8.49 7.47 -2.83
N ALA A 157 -7.32 7.14 -3.41
CA ALA A 157 -6.72 5.81 -3.28
C ALA A 157 -6.32 5.50 -1.83
N VAL A 158 -5.86 6.50 -1.05
CA VAL A 158 -5.61 6.36 0.38
C VAL A 158 -6.92 6.07 1.14
N ALA A 159 -7.97 6.84 0.90
CA ALA A 159 -9.29 6.61 1.51
C ALA A 159 -9.81 5.19 1.21
N ARG A 160 -9.70 4.73 -0.05
CA ARG A 160 -10.06 3.37 -0.46
C ARG A 160 -9.26 2.30 0.27
N ALA A 161 -7.95 2.49 0.43
CA ALA A 161 -7.07 1.53 1.12
C ALA A 161 -7.46 1.36 2.60
N LEU A 162 -7.95 2.41 3.25
CA LEU A 162 -8.30 2.42 4.67
C LEU A 162 -9.74 1.99 4.96
N LEU A 163 -10.59 1.83 3.93
CA LEU A 163 -12.02 1.56 4.10
C LEU A 163 -12.31 0.34 4.97
N MET A 164 -11.58 -0.76 4.73
CA MET A 164 -11.82 -2.06 5.38
C MET A 164 -11.14 -2.21 6.75
N GLU A 165 -10.59 -1.13 7.32
CA GLU A 165 -9.85 -1.17 8.59
C GLU A 165 -8.71 -2.21 8.55
N PRO A 166 -7.82 -2.12 7.56
CA PRO A 166 -6.80 -3.14 7.36
C PRO A 166 -5.84 -3.20 8.55
N GLY A 167 -5.40 -4.41 8.89
CA GLY A 167 -4.33 -4.59 9.88
C GLY A 167 -2.94 -4.24 9.34
N VAL A 168 -2.79 -4.14 8.02
CA VAL A 168 -1.56 -3.74 7.32
C VAL A 168 -1.90 -2.70 6.26
N VAL A 169 -1.13 -1.61 6.19
CA VAL A 169 -1.22 -0.62 5.11
C VAL A 169 0.13 -0.54 4.38
N LEU A 170 0.09 -0.72 3.07
CA LEU A 170 1.24 -0.64 2.19
C LEU A 170 0.99 0.49 1.19
N ALA A 171 1.74 1.58 1.29
CA ALA A 171 1.54 2.77 0.46
C ALA A 171 2.80 3.07 -0.37
N ASP A 172 2.64 3.08 -1.69
CA ASP A 172 3.72 3.40 -2.64
C ASP A 172 3.54 4.83 -3.14
N GLU A 173 4.42 5.73 -2.72
CA GLU A 173 4.43 7.17 -3.03
C GLU A 173 3.07 7.85 -2.78
N PRO A 174 2.46 7.71 -1.58
CA PRO A 174 1.10 8.20 -1.33
C PRO A 174 0.96 9.71 -1.38
N THR A 175 2.06 10.45 -1.31
CA THR A 175 2.10 11.93 -1.26
C THR A 175 2.70 12.57 -2.51
N ALA A 176 3.23 11.78 -3.45
CA ALA A 176 3.93 12.32 -4.60
C ALA A 176 3.04 13.29 -5.41
N GLY A 177 3.53 14.52 -5.61
CA GLY A 177 2.81 15.57 -6.35
C GLY A 177 1.64 16.22 -5.60
N LEU A 178 1.54 16.03 -4.28
CA LEU A 178 0.64 16.78 -3.41
C LEU A 178 1.32 18.08 -2.96
N ASP A 179 0.49 19.08 -2.63
CA ASP A 179 0.93 20.25 -1.87
C ASP A 179 1.26 19.86 -0.40
N GLU A 180 1.88 20.78 0.33
CA GLU A 180 2.35 20.53 1.69
C GLU A 180 1.20 20.19 2.66
N GLU A 181 0.07 20.88 2.56
CA GLU A 181 -1.11 20.67 3.40
C GLU A 181 -1.73 19.27 3.14
N SER A 182 -1.93 18.92 1.87
CA SER A 182 -2.43 17.60 1.48
C SER A 182 -1.47 16.47 1.83
N THR A 183 -0.16 16.70 1.73
CA THR A 183 0.88 15.76 2.17
C THR A 183 0.78 15.49 3.66
N ALA A 184 0.70 16.56 4.48
CA ALA A 184 0.56 16.44 5.92
C ALA A 184 -0.72 15.66 6.28
N ALA A 185 -1.86 16.01 5.69
CA ALA A 185 -3.14 15.33 5.97
C ALA A 185 -3.09 13.82 5.68
N VAL A 186 -2.48 13.43 4.56
CA VAL A 186 -2.32 12.00 4.20
C VAL A 186 -1.40 11.29 5.19
N LEU A 187 -0.24 11.87 5.52
CA LEU A 187 0.72 11.25 6.44
C LEU A 187 0.17 11.17 7.87
N GLU A 188 -0.55 12.19 8.34
CA GLU A 188 -1.24 12.16 9.63
C GLU A 188 -2.32 11.08 9.69
N LEU A 189 -3.10 10.91 8.62
CA LEU A 189 -4.10 9.85 8.54
C LEU A 189 -3.45 8.45 8.59
N LEU A 190 -2.34 8.24 7.87
CA LEU A 190 -1.57 7.00 7.92
C LEU A 190 -0.93 6.79 9.30
N ARG A 191 -0.41 7.84 9.92
CA ARG A 191 0.13 7.80 11.30
C ARG A 191 -0.94 7.43 12.31
N LYS A 192 -2.12 8.05 12.24
CA LYS A 192 -3.27 7.70 13.06
C LYS A 192 -3.67 6.24 12.90
N THR A 193 -3.71 5.76 11.65
CA THR A 193 -4.01 4.35 11.34
C THR A 193 -3.01 3.40 12.00
N ALA A 194 -1.71 3.76 12.01
CA ALA A 194 -0.69 3.00 12.75
C ALA A 194 -0.97 3.01 14.26
N GLN A 195 -1.22 4.19 14.87
CA GLN A 195 -1.54 4.32 16.30
C GLN A 195 -2.79 3.52 16.72
N GLU A 196 -3.74 3.33 15.80
CA GLU A 196 -4.92 2.49 16.01
C GLU A 196 -4.62 0.98 15.88
N GLY A 197 -3.35 0.61 15.63
CA GLY A 197 -2.85 -0.75 15.69
C GLY A 197 -2.45 -1.36 14.35
N ALA A 198 -2.60 -0.69 13.22
CA ALA A 198 -2.13 -1.22 11.94
C ALA A 198 -0.60 -1.19 11.83
N ALA A 199 -0.03 -2.13 11.06
CA ALA A 199 1.36 -2.03 10.57
C ALA A 199 1.35 -1.20 9.27
N VAL A 200 2.06 -0.09 9.24
CA VAL A 200 2.05 0.82 8.07
C VAL A 200 3.44 0.89 7.45
N LEU A 201 3.54 0.65 6.15
CA LEU A 201 4.73 0.89 5.33
C LEU A 201 4.43 1.99 4.31
N VAL A 202 5.20 3.06 4.36
CA VAL A 202 5.17 4.14 3.36
C VAL A 202 6.46 4.11 2.55
N VAL A 203 6.36 3.80 1.28
CA VAL A 203 7.47 3.94 0.32
C VAL A 203 7.44 5.36 -0.21
N THR A 204 8.55 6.07 -0.09
CA THR A 204 8.67 7.45 -0.57
C THR A 204 10.12 7.84 -0.83
N HIS A 205 10.32 8.86 -1.65
CA HIS A 205 11.60 9.56 -1.80
C HIS A 205 11.60 10.93 -1.11
N GLU A 206 10.48 11.31 -0.47
CA GLU A 206 10.32 12.59 0.23
C GLU A 206 10.86 12.50 1.65
N GLU A 207 11.82 13.37 2.01
CA GLU A 207 12.42 13.43 3.35
C GLU A 207 11.39 13.80 4.44
N GLY A 208 10.35 14.53 4.07
CA GLY A 208 9.28 14.96 4.98
C GLY A 208 8.51 13.81 5.62
N ALA A 209 8.38 12.67 4.95
CA ALA A 209 7.68 11.49 5.46
C ALA A 209 8.39 10.84 6.66
N ALA A 210 9.71 11.02 6.79
CA ALA A 210 10.49 10.50 7.91
C ALA A 210 10.03 11.06 9.28
N ARG A 211 9.46 12.28 9.30
CA ARG A 211 8.96 12.92 10.53
C ARG A 211 7.73 12.22 11.14
N PHE A 212 7.00 11.48 10.30
CA PHE A 212 5.80 10.74 10.72
C PHE A 212 6.10 9.28 11.05
N ALA A 213 7.31 8.78 10.71
CA ALA A 213 7.70 7.40 10.86
C ALA A 213 8.35 7.11 12.22
N ASP A 214 8.04 5.92 12.78
CA ASP A 214 8.74 5.36 13.94
C ASP A 214 10.09 4.75 13.55
N ARG A 215 10.19 4.29 12.29
CA ARG A 215 11.36 3.65 11.73
C ARG A 215 11.56 4.11 10.28
N VAL A 216 12.79 4.44 9.93
CA VAL A 216 13.18 4.74 8.54
C VAL A 216 14.15 3.66 8.08
N LEU A 217 13.85 3.10 6.93
CA LEU A 217 14.70 2.14 6.22
C LEU A 217 15.10 2.75 4.88
N THR A 218 16.30 2.42 4.43
CA THR A 218 16.77 2.82 3.11
C THR A 218 16.99 1.60 2.25
N MET A 219 16.55 1.68 1.00
CA MET A 219 16.80 0.63 0.01
C MET A 219 17.68 1.16 -1.11
N ASP A 220 18.77 0.48 -1.38
CA ASP A 220 19.67 0.79 -2.49
C ASP A 220 20.05 -0.49 -3.24
N ALA A 221 20.00 -0.43 -4.58
CA ALA A 221 20.36 -1.54 -5.48
C ALA A 221 19.79 -2.92 -5.08
N GLY A 222 18.57 -2.94 -4.53
CA GLY A 222 17.88 -4.16 -4.10
C GLY A 222 18.20 -4.62 -2.66
N GLU A 223 19.03 -3.90 -1.91
CA GLU A 223 19.40 -4.19 -0.53
C GLU A 223 18.73 -3.22 0.45
N LEU A 224 18.38 -3.69 1.64
CA LEU A 224 18.03 -2.86 2.79
C LEU A 224 19.32 -2.48 3.56
N LEU A 225 19.45 -1.19 3.85
CA LEU A 225 20.57 -0.60 4.59
C LEU A 225 20.14 -0.22 6.00
#